data_336d120edbca936a59fe26ba7ac58252
#
_entry.id   336d120edbca936a59fe26ba7ac58252
#
_cell.length_a   1.000
_cell.length_b   1.000
_cell.length_c   1.000
_cell.angle_alpha   90.00
_cell.angle_beta   90.00
_cell.angle_gamma   90.00
#
_symmetry.space_group_name_H-M   'P 1'
#
loop_
_entity.id
_entity.type
_entity.pdbx_description
1 polymer ?
#
loop_
_entity_poly.entity_id
_entity_poly.type
_entity_poly.pdbx_seq_one_letter_code
_entity_poly.pdbx_strand_id
1 'polypeptide(L)'
;MILEPFALQVAGSAVAGLRSTHDAGQRVLALHGWLDNAASFVPVAAALPALQLVAIDLPGHGHSAHLPPGTQYNTPGAICHVLDVADALGWERFTLLGHSMGAGIASLTAAAAPERVERLVAIEALGGLRGPEDETAQRLREHVRAARALPSKKLRVFADLAAPVRARMMANQLSEPCARLLVERGVKPVEGGYSWCSDQRLMLPTAMRLSEAQIDDLLAAIECPTQVIYATPAQSYYPEPLRSDRIRLLRDGRLDVLPGTHHLHMEHPQVVADVIARFLAR
;
A
#
# COMPACT_ATOMS: atom_id res chain seq x y z
N MET A 1 13.69 -2.92 -14.14
CA MET A 1 13.32 -1.69 -14.88
C MET A 1 13.59 -0.46 -14.05
N ILE A 2 13.75 0.71 -14.67
CA ILE A 2 13.90 2.01 -13.99
C ILE A 2 12.53 2.65 -13.87
N LEU A 3 12.26 3.29 -12.72
CA LEU A 3 11.05 4.04 -12.47
C LEU A 3 11.37 5.54 -12.45
N GLU A 4 10.59 6.34 -13.15
CA GLU A 4 10.71 7.80 -13.23
C GLU A 4 9.54 8.50 -12.54
N PRO A 5 9.76 9.67 -11.92
CA PRO A 5 8.67 10.45 -11.35
C PRO A 5 7.62 10.83 -12.40
N PHE A 6 6.35 10.76 -11.99
CA PHE A 6 5.23 11.27 -12.79
C PHE A 6 4.18 11.91 -11.88
N ALA A 7 3.30 12.69 -12.49
CA ALA A 7 2.12 13.24 -11.83
C ALA A 7 0.95 13.29 -12.81
N LEU A 8 -0.27 13.14 -12.28
CA LEU A 8 -1.51 13.28 -13.03
C LEU A 8 -2.58 13.94 -12.15
N GLN A 9 -3.63 14.45 -12.80
CA GLN A 9 -4.80 14.98 -12.11
C GLN A 9 -5.90 13.93 -12.11
N VAL A 10 -6.44 13.63 -10.94
CA VAL A 10 -7.47 12.62 -10.73
C VAL A 10 -8.58 13.22 -9.88
N ALA A 11 -9.78 13.31 -10.40
CA ALA A 11 -10.95 13.88 -9.69
C ALA A 11 -10.65 15.25 -9.03
N GLY A 12 -9.86 16.11 -9.71
CA GLY A 12 -9.46 17.42 -9.19
C GLY A 12 -8.34 17.43 -8.16
N SER A 13 -7.73 16.28 -7.88
CA SER A 13 -6.62 16.12 -6.95
C SER A 13 -5.33 15.71 -7.67
N ALA A 14 -4.19 16.23 -7.24
CA ALA A 14 -2.89 15.86 -7.77
C ALA A 14 -2.47 14.49 -7.21
N VAL A 15 -2.18 13.54 -8.09
CA VAL A 15 -1.59 12.24 -7.77
C VAL A 15 -0.18 12.22 -8.31
N ALA A 16 0.77 11.91 -7.46
CA ALA A 16 2.16 11.70 -7.81
C ALA A 16 2.52 10.22 -7.70
N GLY A 17 3.60 9.82 -8.35
CA GLY A 17 4.07 8.45 -8.29
C GLY A 17 5.39 8.25 -9.02
N LEU A 18 5.68 7.00 -9.27
CA LEU A 18 6.79 6.53 -10.08
C LEU A 18 6.25 5.59 -11.16
N ARG A 19 6.71 5.74 -12.40
CA ARG A 19 6.29 4.86 -13.49
C ARG A 19 7.49 4.30 -14.26
N SER A 20 7.31 3.13 -14.84
CA SER A 20 8.28 2.58 -15.79
C SER A 20 8.32 3.43 -17.07
N THR A 21 9.47 3.45 -17.71
CA THR A 21 9.66 4.09 -19.04
C THR A 21 9.10 3.23 -20.18
N HIS A 22 8.62 2.03 -19.90
CA HIS A 22 8.03 1.13 -20.88
C HIS A 22 6.56 1.41 -21.09
N ASP A 23 6.16 1.65 -22.34
CA ASP A 23 4.76 1.89 -22.74
C ASP A 23 4.04 0.63 -23.24
N ALA A 24 4.72 -0.53 -23.21
CA ALA A 24 4.18 -1.81 -23.64
C ALA A 24 4.28 -2.86 -22.53
N GLY A 25 3.44 -3.90 -22.60
CA GLY A 25 3.41 -4.99 -21.64
C GLY A 25 2.20 -4.93 -20.70
N GLN A 26 2.21 -5.78 -19.69
CA GLN A 26 1.14 -5.81 -18.69
C GLN A 26 1.08 -4.52 -17.89
N ARG A 27 -0.13 -4.00 -17.72
CA ARG A 27 -0.43 -2.81 -16.94
C ARG A 27 -0.51 -3.17 -15.47
N VAL A 28 0.39 -2.64 -14.65
CA VAL A 28 0.48 -2.94 -13.22
C VAL A 28 0.37 -1.66 -12.41
N LEU A 29 -0.68 -1.53 -11.62
CA LEU A 29 -0.87 -0.44 -10.66
C LEU A 29 -0.41 -0.90 -9.28
N ALA A 30 0.62 -0.25 -8.73
CA ALA A 30 1.24 -0.63 -7.48
C ALA A 30 0.85 0.30 -6.34
N LEU A 31 0.43 -0.27 -5.20
CA LEU A 31 -0.10 0.41 -4.02
C LEU A 31 0.75 0.09 -2.79
N HIS A 32 1.37 1.12 -2.20
CA HIS A 32 2.31 0.99 -1.09
C HIS A 32 1.63 0.79 0.28
N GLY A 33 2.42 0.44 1.30
CA GLY A 33 2.01 0.29 2.69
C GLY A 33 1.71 1.61 3.41
N TRP A 34 1.14 1.51 4.61
CA TRP A 34 0.81 2.66 5.45
C TRP A 34 2.08 3.47 5.80
N LEU A 35 2.03 4.79 5.56
CA LEU A 35 3.12 5.75 5.71
C LEU A 35 4.37 5.46 4.86
N ASP A 36 4.28 4.55 3.89
CA ASP A 36 5.26 4.41 2.81
C ASP A 36 4.92 5.38 1.67
N ASN A 37 5.47 5.14 0.51
CA ASN A 37 5.21 5.87 -0.73
C ASN A 37 5.63 5.01 -1.93
N ALA A 38 5.47 5.51 -3.15
CA ALA A 38 5.77 4.80 -4.39
C ALA A 38 7.21 4.26 -4.47
N ALA A 39 8.16 4.89 -3.76
CA ALA A 39 9.56 4.44 -3.75
C ALA A 39 9.76 3.06 -3.11
N SER A 40 8.77 2.53 -2.35
CA SER A 40 8.83 1.17 -1.82
C SER A 40 8.93 0.10 -2.93
N PHE A 41 8.47 0.41 -4.13
CA PHE A 41 8.52 -0.52 -5.27
C PHE A 41 9.80 -0.40 -6.11
N VAL A 42 10.67 0.58 -5.86
CA VAL A 42 11.92 0.77 -6.65
C VAL A 42 12.80 -0.47 -6.64
N PRO A 43 13.09 -1.11 -5.49
CA PRO A 43 13.96 -2.29 -5.48
C PRO A 43 13.35 -3.47 -6.26
N VAL A 44 12.08 -3.81 -6.02
CA VAL A 44 11.44 -4.93 -6.71
C VAL A 44 11.23 -4.66 -8.20
N ALA A 45 10.93 -3.41 -8.59
CA ALA A 45 10.80 -3.02 -9.98
C ALA A 45 12.11 -3.19 -10.76
N ALA A 46 13.26 -2.93 -10.14
CA ALA A 46 14.57 -3.14 -10.77
C ALA A 46 14.81 -4.61 -11.14
N ALA A 47 14.23 -5.55 -10.39
CA ALA A 47 14.33 -7.00 -10.61
C ALA A 47 13.20 -7.60 -11.47
N LEU A 48 12.12 -6.84 -11.74
CA LEU A 48 11.00 -7.30 -12.57
C LEU A 48 11.32 -7.19 -14.07
N PRO A 49 10.70 -8.04 -14.93
CA PRO A 49 10.75 -7.87 -16.38
C PRO A 49 10.10 -6.54 -16.80
N ALA A 50 10.17 -6.21 -18.08
CA ALA A 50 9.54 -5.01 -18.62
C ALA A 50 8.01 -5.08 -18.47
N LEU A 51 7.44 -4.13 -17.72
CA LEU A 51 6.01 -3.97 -17.45
C LEU A 51 5.64 -2.49 -17.60
N GLN A 52 4.39 -2.21 -17.91
CA GLN A 52 3.81 -0.88 -17.68
C GLN A 52 3.47 -0.73 -16.18
N LEU A 53 4.48 -0.49 -15.36
CA LEU A 53 4.29 -0.36 -13.92
C LEU A 53 4.11 1.11 -13.54
N VAL A 54 3.03 1.39 -12.82
CA VAL A 54 2.75 2.68 -12.19
C VAL A 54 2.59 2.46 -10.69
N ALA A 55 3.50 2.98 -9.90
CA ALA A 55 3.42 3.00 -8.45
C ALA A 55 2.97 4.39 -8.01
N ILE A 56 1.80 4.51 -7.40
CA ILE A 56 1.27 5.80 -6.94
C ILE A 56 1.61 6.06 -5.48
N ASP A 57 1.79 7.31 -5.14
CA ASP A 57 1.64 7.76 -3.76
C ASP A 57 0.15 7.84 -3.46
N LEU A 58 -0.35 7.02 -2.55
CA LEU A 58 -1.75 7.08 -2.12
C LEU A 58 -2.09 8.46 -1.51
N PRO A 59 -3.33 8.94 -1.57
CA PRO A 59 -3.70 10.24 -1.01
C PRO A 59 -3.14 10.47 0.39
N GLY A 60 -2.56 11.64 0.61
CA GLY A 60 -1.93 12.02 1.87
C GLY A 60 -0.53 11.44 2.10
N HIS A 61 0.03 10.69 1.16
CA HIS A 61 1.37 10.12 1.24
C HIS A 61 2.29 10.69 0.15
N GLY A 62 3.59 10.58 0.36
CA GLY A 62 4.60 10.97 -0.62
C GLY A 62 4.37 12.38 -1.16
N HIS A 63 4.30 12.51 -2.47
CA HIS A 63 4.08 13.79 -3.16
C HIS A 63 2.64 13.98 -3.65
N SER A 64 1.73 13.03 -3.37
CA SER A 64 0.31 13.18 -3.69
C SER A 64 -0.39 14.18 -2.78
N ALA A 65 -1.44 14.80 -3.28
CA ALA A 65 -2.24 15.75 -2.53
C ALA A 65 -2.87 15.11 -1.28
N HIS A 66 -3.04 15.94 -0.25
CA HIS A 66 -3.85 15.58 0.90
C HIS A 66 -5.34 15.70 0.56
N LEU A 67 -6.17 14.88 1.16
CA LEU A 67 -7.62 15.06 1.06
C LEU A 67 -8.04 16.42 1.66
N PRO A 68 -9.10 17.05 1.16
CA PRO A 68 -9.61 18.31 1.71
C PRO A 68 -9.87 18.24 3.22
N PRO A 69 -9.78 19.36 3.94
CA PRO A 69 -10.18 19.42 5.36
C PRO A 69 -11.59 18.85 5.56
N GLY A 70 -11.79 18.11 6.64
CA GLY A 70 -13.08 17.47 6.94
C GLY A 70 -13.32 16.10 6.26
N THR A 71 -12.52 15.74 5.26
CA THR A 71 -12.58 14.41 4.62
C THR A 71 -11.69 13.43 5.39
N GLN A 72 -12.15 12.19 5.51
CA GLN A 72 -11.42 11.11 6.18
C GLN A 72 -10.79 10.16 5.18
N TYR A 73 -9.59 9.66 5.51
CA TYR A 73 -8.96 8.55 4.79
C TYR A 73 -9.66 7.25 5.22
N ASN A 74 -10.30 6.59 4.27
CA ASN A 74 -11.01 5.33 4.49
C ASN A 74 -10.88 4.39 3.29
N THR A 75 -11.19 3.12 3.50
CA THR A 75 -11.03 2.10 2.47
C THR A 75 -11.94 2.31 1.25
N PRO A 76 -13.24 2.62 1.37
CA PRO A 76 -14.08 2.88 0.19
C PRO A 76 -13.55 4.04 -0.68
N GLY A 77 -13.12 5.13 -0.06
CA GLY A 77 -12.51 6.24 -0.78
C GLY A 77 -11.18 5.86 -1.47
N ALA A 78 -10.39 4.98 -0.85
CA ALA A 78 -9.15 4.47 -1.45
C ALA A 78 -9.44 3.57 -2.67
N ILE A 79 -10.48 2.72 -2.62
CA ILE A 79 -10.91 1.88 -3.76
C ILE A 79 -11.33 2.77 -4.94
N CYS A 80 -12.21 3.75 -4.71
CA CYS A 80 -12.62 4.70 -5.76
C CYS A 80 -11.41 5.41 -6.35
N HIS A 81 -10.48 5.89 -5.50
CA HIS A 81 -9.28 6.57 -5.97
C HIS A 81 -8.39 5.69 -6.86
N VAL A 82 -8.25 4.40 -6.55
CA VAL A 82 -7.50 3.43 -7.38
C VAL A 82 -8.14 3.29 -8.76
N LEU A 83 -9.46 3.20 -8.84
CA LEU A 83 -10.20 3.13 -10.10
C LEU A 83 -10.10 4.44 -10.89
N ASP A 84 -10.26 5.58 -10.22
CA ASP A 84 -10.11 6.92 -10.84
C ASP A 84 -8.69 7.10 -11.42
N VAL A 85 -7.65 6.60 -10.74
CA VAL A 85 -6.28 6.61 -11.27
C VAL A 85 -6.17 5.73 -12.51
N ALA A 86 -6.73 4.53 -12.51
CA ALA A 86 -6.73 3.65 -13.67
C ALA A 86 -7.45 4.28 -14.86
N ASP A 87 -8.57 4.97 -14.62
CA ASP A 87 -9.31 5.69 -15.65
C ASP A 87 -8.50 6.87 -16.23
N ALA A 88 -7.83 7.63 -15.37
CA ALA A 88 -6.95 8.73 -15.78
C ALA A 88 -5.72 8.25 -16.59
N LEU A 89 -5.27 7.00 -16.37
CA LEU A 89 -4.24 6.33 -17.15
C LEU A 89 -4.77 5.73 -18.47
N GLY A 90 -6.09 5.73 -18.70
CA GLY A 90 -6.74 5.06 -19.83
C GLY A 90 -6.68 3.52 -19.72
N TRP A 91 -6.64 2.98 -18.50
CA TRP A 91 -6.56 1.55 -18.24
C TRP A 91 -7.93 0.96 -17.91
N GLU A 92 -8.60 0.39 -18.89
CA GLU A 92 -9.86 -0.32 -18.70
C GLU A 92 -9.68 -1.54 -17.78
N ARG A 93 -8.61 -2.31 -18.02
CA ARG A 93 -8.22 -3.47 -17.21
C ARG A 93 -6.75 -3.40 -16.86
N PHE A 94 -6.42 -3.88 -15.66
CA PHE A 94 -5.06 -3.80 -15.10
C PHE A 94 -4.81 -4.84 -14.01
N THR A 95 -3.54 -5.11 -13.74
CA THR A 95 -3.09 -5.91 -12.60
C THR A 95 -2.87 -5.00 -11.40
N LEU A 96 -3.28 -5.44 -10.21
CA LEU A 96 -2.96 -4.79 -8.95
C LEU A 96 -1.76 -5.47 -8.28
N LEU A 97 -0.81 -4.66 -7.81
CA LEU A 97 0.30 -5.07 -6.97
C LEU A 97 0.24 -4.25 -5.68
N GLY A 98 -0.04 -4.90 -4.56
CA GLY A 98 -0.17 -4.19 -3.28
C GLY A 98 0.83 -4.68 -2.24
N HIS A 99 1.32 -3.78 -1.38
CA HIS A 99 2.07 -4.11 -0.18
C HIS A 99 1.30 -3.67 1.07
N SER A 100 1.15 -4.56 2.05
CA SER A 100 0.55 -4.25 3.36
C SER A 100 -0.82 -3.55 3.23
N MET A 101 -0.98 -2.32 3.69
CA MET A 101 -2.22 -1.52 3.49
C MET A 101 -2.63 -1.49 2.01
N GLY A 102 -1.68 -1.28 1.10
CA GLY A 102 -1.93 -1.30 -0.34
C GLY A 102 -2.41 -2.66 -0.85
N ALA A 103 -1.93 -3.77 -0.28
CA ALA A 103 -2.43 -5.11 -0.60
C ALA A 103 -3.88 -5.32 -0.09
N GLY A 104 -4.20 -4.77 1.07
CA GLY A 104 -5.58 -4.72 1.57
C GLY A 104 -6.49 -3.93 0.64
N ILE A 105 -6.09 -2.72 0.24
CA ILE A 105 -6.85 -1.89 -0.72
C ILE A 105 -6.99 -2.63 -2.06
N ALA A 106 -5.91 -3.22 -2.58
CA ALA A 106 -5.91 -3.96 -3.84
C ALA A 106 -6.86 -5.17 -3.81
N SER A 107 -6.86 -5.94 -2.71
CA SER A 107 -7.78 -7.07 -2.51
C SER A 107 -9.24 -6.62 -2.55
N LEU A 108 -9.56 -5.54 -1.83
CA LEU A 108 -10.92 -5.02 -1.77
C LEU A 108 -11.34 -4.33 -3.07
N THR A 109 -10.40 -3.75 -3.82
CA THR A 109 -10.66 -3.23 -5.18
C THR A 109 -10.98 -4.39 -6.14
N ALA A 110 -10.23 -5.49 -6.07
CA ALA A 110 -10.49 -6.67 -6.91
C ALA A 110 -11.84 -7.32 -6.60
N ALA A 111 -12.29 -7.27 -5.34
CA ALA A 111 -13.63 -7.75 -4.97
C ALA A 111 -14.76 -6.80 -5.43
N ALA A 112 -14.51 -5.47 -5.38
CA ALA A 112 -15.51 -4.44 -5.68
C ALA A 112 -15.67 -4.16 -7.18
N ALA A 113 -14.63 -4.42 -7.99
CA ALA A 113 -14.61 -4.17 -9.43
C ALA A 113 -13.90 -5.33 -10.18
N PRO A 114 -14.46 -6.56 -10.11
CA PRO A 114 -13.81 -7.75 -10.66
C PRO A 114 -13.57 -7.65 -12.18
N GLU A 115 -14.42 -6.93 -12.91
CA GLU A 115 -14.29 -6.69 -14.35
C GLU A 115 -13.06 -5.83 -14.71
N ARG A 116 -12.55 -5.05 -13.75
CA ARG A 116 -11.40 -4.14 -13.94
C ARG A 116 -10.05 -4.79 -13.63
N VAL A 117 -10.03 -5.80 -12.75
CA VAL A 117 -8.78 -6.38 -12.23
C VAL A 117 -8.47 -7.71 -12.92
N GLU A 118 -7.38 -7.73 -13.69
CA GLU A 118 -6.95 -8.92 -14.42
C GLU A 118 -6.22 -9.93 -13.52
N ARG A 119 -5.40 -9.44 -12.61
CA ARG A 119 -4.63 -10.23 -11.64
C ARG A 119 -4.39 -9.41 -10.38
N LEU A 120 -4.22 -10.11 -9.27
CA LEU A 120 -3.85 -9.49 -7.99
C LEU A 120 -2.54 -10.12 -7.46
N VAL A 121 -1.58 -9.27 -7.12
CA VAL A 121 -0.41 -9.64 -6.32
C VAL A 121 -0.50 -8.92 -4.98
N ALA A 122 -0.63 -9.67 -3.91
CA ALA A 122 -0.80 -9.16 -2.55
C ALA A 122 0.41 -9.54 -1.69
N ILE A 123 1.20 -8.56 -1.28
CA ILE A 123 2.40 -8.75 -0.46
C ILE A 123 2.08 -8.33 0.97
N GLU A 124 2.29 -9.25 1.93
CA GLU A 124 2.17 -9.02 3.38
C GLU A 124 0.76 -8.61 3.88
N ALA A 125 -0.26 -8.75 3.07
CA ALA A 125 -1.66 -8.73 3.49
C ALA A 125 -2.56 -9.35 2.42
N LEU A 126 -3.74 -9.84 2.84
CA LEU A 126 -4.85 -10.24 1.98
C LEU A 126 -6.15 -9.81 2.67
N GLY A 127 -6.90 -8.91 2.04
CA GLY A 127 -8.02 -8.22 2.68
C GLY A 127 -7.56 -7.20 3.73
N GLY A 128 -8.48 -6.62 4.46
CA GLY A 128 -8.23 -5.62 5.49
C GLY A 128 -7.82 -6.21 6.85
N LEU A 129 -7.35 -5.34 7.75
CA LEU A 129 -7.19 -5.71 9.16
C LEU A 129 -8.57 -5.85 9.79
N ARG A 130 -8.86 -7.01 10.38
CA ARG A 130 -10.10 -7.24 11.13
C ARG A 130 -10.17 -6.39 12.39
N GLY A 131 -11.37 -6.09 12.84
CA GLY A 131 -11.65 -5.55 14.16
C GLY A 131 -12.52 -6.50 14.96
N PRO A 132 -12.23 -6.70 16.27
CA PRO A 132 -13.16 -7.36 17.17
C PRO A 132 -14.49 -6.61 17.19
N GLU A 133 -15.60 -7.34 17.16
CA GLU A 133 -16.96 -6.74 17.08
C GLU A 133 -17.34 -6.00 18.36
N ASP A 134 -16.86 -6.47 19.52
CA ASP A 134 -17.09 -5.91 20.84
C ASP A 134 -16.26 -4.66 21.15
N GLU A 135 -15.25 -4.33 20.33
CA GLU A 135 -14.43 -3.12 20.47
C GLU A 135 -14.89 -1.93 19.61
N THR A 136 -15.93 -2.06 18.81
CA THR A 136 -16.33 -1.04 17.82
C THR A 136 -16.60 0.32 18.47
N ALA A 137 -17.34 0.37 19.59
CA ALA A 137 -17.63 1.63 20.28
C ALA A 137 -16.37 2.28 20.89
N GLN A 138 -15.46 1.48 21.44
CA GLN A 138 -14.19 1.97 21.98
C GLN A 138 -13.34 2.57 20.87
N ARG A 139 -13.17 1.88 19.77
CA ARG A 139 -12.42 2.29 18.60
C ARG A 139 -12.93 3.62 18.04
N LEU A 140 -14.24 3.78 17.92
CA LEU A 140 -14.86 5.02 17.47
C LEU A 140 -14.59 6.17 18.44
N ARG A 141 -14.67 5.94 19.76
CA ARG A 141 -14.33 6.96 20.78
C ARG A 141 -12.87 7.39 20.71
N GLU A 142 -11.96 6.44 20.52
CA GLU A 142 -10.52 6.72 20.35
C GLU A 142 -10.25 7.56 19.11
N HIS A 143 -10.86 7.18 17.97
CA HIS A 143 -10.77 7.96 16.74
C HIS A 143 -11.25 9.41 16.94
N VAL A 144 -12.43 9.60 17.52
CA VAL A 144 -13.01 10.93 17.74
C VAL A 144 -12.11 11.77 18.66
N ARG A 145 -11.61 11.20 19.76
CA ARG A 145 -10.68 11.91 20.66
C ARG A 145 -9.40 12.33 19.95
N ALA A 146 -8.79 11.40 19.20
CA ALA A 146 -7.56 11.64 18.46
C ALA A 146 -7.76 12.71 17.37
N ALA A 147 -8.87 12.65 16.62
CA ALA A 147 -9.21 13.60 15.57
C ALA A 147 -9.41 15.03 16.14
N ARG A 148 -10.07 15.16 17.29
CA ARG A 148 -10.27 16.46 17.95
C ARG A 148 -8.97 17.02 18.56
N ALA A 149 -8.02 16.17 18.91
CA ALA A 149 -6.71 16.60 19.43
C ALA A 149 -5.69 16.91 18.32
N LEU A 150 -5.95 16.50 17.07
CA LEU A 150 -5.00 16.59 15.96
C LEU A 150 -4.55 18.05 15.65
N PRO A 151 -5.42 19.06 15.64
CA PRO A 151 -5.04 20.45 15.32
C PRO A 151 -3.97 21.04 16.25
N SER A 152 -3.82 20.51 17.47
CA SER A 152 -2.81 20.97 18.43
C SER A 152 -1.43 20.30 18.24
N LYS A 153 -1.32 19.26 17.41
CA LYS A 153 -0.07 18.53 17.18
C LYS A 153 0.79 19.26 16.16
N LYS A 154 2.04 19.53 16.54
CA LYS A 154 3.05 20.08 15.62
C LYS A 154 3.82 18.96 14.95
N LEU A 155 4.12 19.11 13.66
CA LEU A 155 5.03 18.21 12.95
C LEU A 155 6.46 18.41 13.47
N ARG A 156 7.17 17.29 13.62
CA ARG A 156 8.58 17.31 13.98
C ARG A 156 9.41 17.83 12.80
N VAL A 157 10.35 18.71 13.08
CA VAL A 157 11.37 19.18 12.14
C VAL A 157 12.66 18.44 12.45
N PHE A 158 13.32 17.93 11.42
CA PHE A 158 14.61 17.23 11.46
C PHE A 158 15.66 18.12 10.78
N ALA A 159 16.80 18.32 11.42
CA ALA A 159 17.87 19.13 10.83
C ALA A 159 18.45 18.53 9.54
N ASP A 160 18.44 17.19 9.46
CA ASP A 160 18.91 16.40 8.34
C ASP A 160 18.07 15.13 8.12
N LEU A 161 18.41 14.33 7.11
CA LEU A 161 17.71 13.06 6.82
C LEU A 161 18.19 11.88 7.67
N ALA A 162 19.29 12.00 8.41
CA ALA A 162 19.85 10.87 9.16
C ALA A 162 18.89 10.40 10.27
N ALA A 163 18.25 11.35 10.97
CA ALA A 163 17.32 11.01 12.05
C ALA A 163 16.06 10.28 11.54
N PRO A 164 15.33 10.77 10.52
CA PRO A 164 14.18 10.03 9.99
C PRO A 164 14.58 8.69 9.31
N VAL A 165 15.75 8.59 8.69
CA VAL A 165 16.25 7.31 8.14
C VAL A 165 16.45 6.30 9.26
N ARG A 166 17.16 6.65 10.33
CA ARG A 166 17.32 5.76 11.50
C ARG A 166 15.98 5.36 12.12
N ALA A 167 15.03 6.29 12.21
CA ALA A 167 13.71 5.97 12.73
C ALA A 167 12.98 4.92 11.87
N ARG A 168 13.07 5.03 10.55
CA ARG A 168 12.49 4.05 9.62
C ARG A 168 13.20 2.70 9.68
N MET A 169 14.52 2.68 9.75
CA MET A 169 15.30 1.45 9.93
C MET A 169 14.82 0.68 11.17
N MET A 170 14.67 1.36 12.29
CA MET A 170 14.26 0.73 13.56
C MET A 170 12.79 0.29 13.55
N ALA A 171 11.89 1.15 13.07
CA ALA A 171 10.45 0.88 13.11
C ALA A 171 10.03 -0.23 12.13
N ASN A 172 10.70 -0.34 10.98
CA ASN A 172 10.31 -1.23 9.89
C ASN A 172 11.32 -2.36 9.61
N GLN A 173 12.42 -2.44 10.40
CA GLN A 173 13.50 -3.41 10.18
C GLN A 173 14.08 -3.33 8.76
N LEU A 174 14.32 -2.10 8.30
CA LEU A 174 14.86 -1.82 6.97
C LEU A 174 16.37 -1.61 7.03
N SER A 175 17.06 -2.00 5.95
CA SER A 175 18.43 -1.55 5.68
C SER A 175 18.44 -0.03 5.41
N GLU A 176 19.60 0.60 5.58
CA GLU A 176 19.72 2.05 5.35
C GLU A 176 19.33 2.46 3.92
N PRO A 177 19.76 1.76 2.85
CA PRO A 177 19.35 2.10 1.49
C PRO A 177 17.83 2.05 1.30
N CYS A 178 17.16 1.03 1.81
CA CYS A 178 15.69 0.90 1.72
C CYS A 178 14.97 1.98 2.51
N ALA A 179 15.41 2.25 3.75
CA ALA A 179 14.86 3.31 4.58
C ALA A 179 15.04 4.70 3.93
N ARG A 180 16.20 4.95 3.31
CA ARG A 180 16.52 6.20 2.63
C ARG A 180 15.59 6.46 1.44
N LEU A 181 15.29 5.46 0.61
CA LEU A 181 14.32 5.57 -0.49
C LEU A 181 12.96 6.08 0.00
N LEU A 182 12.45 5.52 1.10
CA LEU A 182 11.17 5.94 1.67
C LEU A 182 11.22 7.34 2.28
N VAL A 183 12.33 7.69 2.94
CA VAL A 183 12.49 8.98 3.61
C VAL A 183 12.66 10.11 2.60
N GLU A 184 13.50 9.95 1.59
CA GLU A 184 13.76 10.98 0.58
C GLU A 184 12.48 11.40 -0.16
N ARG A 185 11.56 10.45 -0.42
CA ARG A 185 10.24 10.74 -0.99
C ARG A 185 9.19 11.09 0.06
N GLY A 186 9.41 10.77 1.32
CA GLY A 186 8.45 10.94 2.43
C GLY A 186 8.60 12.23 3.22
N VAL A 187 9.62 13.05 2.94
CA VAL A 187 9.85 14.33 3.61
C VAL A 187 9.83 15.49 2.64
N LYS A 188 9.57 16.70 3.17
CA LYS A 188 9.67 17.96 2.44
C LYS A 188 10.56 18.93 3.19
N PRO A 189 11.28 19.82 2.48
CA PRO A 189 12.04 20.90 3.11
C PRO A 189 11.08 21.88 3.80
N VAL A 190 11.48 22.32 4.99
CA VAL A 190 10.81 23.34 5.80
C VAL A 190 11.86 24.25 6.43
N GLU A 191 11.45 25.36 7.01
CA GLU A 191 12.35 26.20 7.80
C GLU A 191 13.01 25.36 8.93
N GLY A 192 14.33 25.39 8.99
CA GLY A 192 15.12 24.61 9.96
C GLY A 192 15.39 23.15 9.57
N GLY A 193 15.04 22.69 8.36
CA GLY A 193 15.38 21.35 7.88
C GLY A 193 14.30 20.64 7.09
N TYR A 194 13.86 19.50 7.57
CA TYR A 194 12.90 18.61 6.89
C TYR A 194 11.75 18.22 7.80
N SER A 195 10.57 17.99 7.24
CA SER A 195 9.42 17.43 7.94
C SER A 195 8.73 16.37 7.10
N TRP A 196 8.02 15.42 7.73
CA TRP A 196 7.21 14.46 6.99
C TRP A 196 6.18 15.17 6.13
N CYS A 197 6.00 14.72 4.90
CA CYS A 197 4.97 15.24 4.00
C CYS A 197 3.64 14.48 4.15
N SER A 198 3.61 13.35 4.83
CA SER A 198 2.38 12.59 5.05
C SER A 198 1.37 13.37 5.91
N ASP A 199 0.10 13.25 5.56
CA ASP A 199 -1.00 13.89 6.31
C ASP A 199 -1.12 13.29 7.70
N GLN A 200 -1.14 14.14 8.73
CA GLN A 200 -1.27 13.68 10.11
C GLN A 200 -2.57 12.91 10.39
N ARG A 201 -3.62 13.10 9.58
CA ARG A 201 -4.87 12.36 9.68
C ARG A 201 -4.70 10.86 9.40
N LEU A 202 -3.65 10.46 8.68
CA LEU A 202 -3.29 9.05 8.47
C LEU A 202 -2.84 8.34 9.76
N MET A 203 -2.46 9.10 10.79
CA MET A 203 -2.08 8.58 12.10
C MET A 203 -3.27 8.39 13.05
N LEU A 204 -4.48 8.74 12.62
CA LEU A 204 -5.67 8.54 13.43
C LEU A 204 -5.98 7.04 13.55
N PRO A 205 -6.41 6.56 14.72
CA PRO A 205 -6.94 5.20 14.85
C PRO A 205 -8.06 4.99 13.83
N THR A 206 -8.07 3.85 13.15
CA THR A 206 -9.13 3.51 12.19
C THR A 206 -10.47 3.45 12.90
N ALA A 207 -11.42 4.31 12.52
CA ALA A 207 -12.72 4.43 13.20
C ALA A 207 -13.57 3.15 13.13
N MET A 208 -13.62 2.53 11.96
CA MET A 208 -14.38 1.32 11.67
C MET A 208 -13.49 0.29 10.99
N ARG A 209 -13.62 -0.96 11.42
CA ARG A 209 -12.98 -2.11 10.76
C ARG A 209 -14.06 -3.14 10.41
N LEU A 210 -13.82 -3.87 9.35
CA LEU A 210 -14.65 -5.01 8.98
C LEU A 210 -14.47 -6.15 10.00
N SER A 211 -15.51 -6.93 10.22
CA SER A 211 -15.39 -8.23 10.89
C SER A 211 -14.72 -9.25 9.97
N GLU A 212 -14.24 -10.37 10.53
CA GLU A 212 -13.65 -11.42 9.71
C GLU A 212 -14.65 -11.95 8.68
N ALA A 213 -15.91 -12.18 9.06
CA ALA A 213 -16.95 -12.65 8.15
C ALA A 213 -17.20 -11.69 6.95
N GLN A 214 -17.10 -10.37 7.17
CA GLN A 214 -17.20 -9.39 6.09
C GLN A 214 -15.98 -9.42 5.17
N ILE A 215 -14.79 -9.66 5.72
CA ILE A 215 -13.56 -9.82 4.94
C ILE A 215 -13.65 -11.12 4.13
N ASP A 216 -14.14 -12.20 4.72
CA ASP A 216 -14.29 -13.50 4.05
C ASP A 216 -15.22 -13.40 2.84
N ASP A 217 -16.36 -12.71 2.98
CA ASP A 217 -17.31 -12.44 1.89
C ASP A 217 -16.64 -11.68 0.74
N LEU A 218 -15.86 -10.64 1.07
CA LEU A 218 -15.12 -9.86 0.06
C LEU A 218 -14.03 -10.69 -0.62
N LEU A 219 -13.29 -11.52 0.11
CA LEU A 219 -12.25 -12.36 -0.48
C LEU A 219 -12.83 -13.44 -1.39
N ALA A 220 -13.96 -14.03 -1.03
CA ALA A 220 -14.68 -14.99 -1.86
C ALA A 220 -15.22 -14.37 -3.17
N ALA A 221 -15.44 -13.06 -3.19
CA ALA A 221 -15.89 -12.29 -4.37
C ALA A 221 -14.75 -11.95 -5.35
N ILE A 222 -13.48 -12.22 -5.01
CA ILE A 222 -12.34 -11.98 -5.93
C ILE A 222 -12.38 -13.03 -7.05
N GLU A 223 -12.53 -12.57 -8.30
CA GLU A 223 -12.64 -13.45 -9.46
C GLU A 223 -11.30 -13.67 -10.19
N CYS A 224 -10.37 -12.72 -10.07
CA CYS A 224 -9.09 -12.79 -10.78
C CYS A 224 -8.10 -13.74 -10.10
N PRO A 225 -7.15 -14.36 -10.88
CA PRO A 225 -6.01 -15.04 -10.31
C PRO A 225 -5.27 -14.17 -9.32
N THR A 226 -4.94 -14.73 -8.16
CA THR A 226 -4.34 -13.99 -7.04
C THR A 226 -3.08 -14.69 -6.53
N GLN A 227 -1.96 -13.96 -6.50
CA GLN A 227 -0.73 -14.37 -5.86
C GLN A 227 -0.58 -13.65 -4.53
N VAL A 228 -0.44 -14.41 -3.45
CA VAL A 228 -0.15 -13.87 -2.12
C VAL A 228 1.29 -14.22 -1.75
N ILE A 229 2.03 -13.25 -1.22
CA ILE A 229 3.41 -13.40 -0.77
C ILE A 229 3.50 -12.95 0.67
N TYR A 230 3.84 -13.88 1.58
CA TYR A 230 4.04 -13.57 2.99
C TYR A 230 5.49 -13.79 3.41
N ALA A 231 5.94 -12.95 4.35
CA ALA A 231 7.20 -13.16 5.04
C ALA A 231 7.07 -14.22 6.15
N THR A 232 8.18 -14.89 6.45
CA THR A 232 8.34 -15.70 7.67
C THR A 232 9.54 -15.18 8.45
N PRO A 233 9.43 -14.96 9.79
CA PRO A 233 8.25 -15.19 10.65
C PRO A 233 7.06 -14.28 10.35
N ALA A 234 5.86 -14.79 10.66
CA ALA A 234 4.61 -14.05 10.47
C ALA A 234 4.53 -12.81 11.37
N GLN A 235 3.92 -11.74 10.86
CA GLN A 235 3.58 -10.57 11.68
C GLN A 235 2.54 -10.93 12.74
N SER A 236 2.68 -10.38 13.96
CA SER A 236 1.80 -10.70 15.09
C SER A 236 0.31 -10.37 14.85
N TYR A 237 0.03 -9.39 14.04
CA TYR A 237 -1.33 -8.98 13.68
C TYR A 237 -1.89 -9.74 12.46
N TYR A 238 -1.08 -10.61 11.85
CA TYR A 238 -1.45 -11.45 10.70
C TYR A 238 -0.90 -12.86 10.86
N PRO A 239 -1.26 -13.57 11.97
CA PRO A 239 -0.72 -14.88 12.31
C PRO A 239 -1.36 -16.01 11.50
N GLU A 240 -0.79 -17.21 11.58
CA GLU A 240 -1.52 -18.43 11.24
C GLU A 240 -2.54 -18.76 12.36
N PRO A 241 -3.70 -19.38 12.04
CA PRO A 241 -4.12 -19.85 10.71
C PRO A 241 -4.77 -18.78 9.81
N LEU A 242 -4.91 -17.53 10.28
CA LEU A 242 -5.60 -16.46 9.55
C LEU A 242 -5.12 -16.29 8.10
N ARG A 243 -3.78 -16.36 7.89
CA ARG A 243 -3.18 -16.28 6.54
C ARG A 243 -3.70 -17.37 5.62
N SER A 244 -3.59 -18.62 6.08
CA SER A 244 -4.00 -19.81 5.31
C SER A 244 -5.51 -19.86 5.10
N ASP A 245 -6.30 -19.46 6.10
CA ASP A 245 -7.77 -19.49 6.01
C ASP A 245 -8.26 -18.51 4.94
N ARG A 246 -7.75 -17.30 4.90
CA ARG A 246 -8.12 -16.30 3.90
C ARG A 246 -7.75 -16.72 2.47
N ILE A 247 -6.61 -17.38 2.27
CA ILE A 247 -6.20 -17.84 0.94
C ILE A 247 -7.15 -18.91 0.40
N ARG A 248 -7.68 -19.78 1.27
CA ARG A 248 -8.66 -20.82 0.87
C ARG A 248 -9.98 -20.26 0.33
N LEU A 249 -10.28 -18.99 0.63
CA LEU A 249 -11.48 -18.32 0.12
C LEU A 249 -11.33 -17.85 -1.33
N LEU A 250 -10.09 -17.70 -1.80
CA LEU A 250 -9.81 -17.24 -3.16
C LEU A 250 -10.13 -18.33 -4.19
N ARG A 251 -10.80 -17.97 -5.27
CA ARG A 251 -11.15 -18.87 -6.37
C ARG A 251 -9.91 -19.46 -7.10
N ASP A 252 -8.88 -18.63 -7.34
CA ASP A 252 -7.57 -19.02 -7.90
C ASP A 252 -6.47 -18.34 -7.08
N GLY A 253 -6.30 -18.81 -5.85
CA GLY A 253 -5.33 -18.29 -4.89
C GLY A 253 -4.04 -19.11 -4.88
N ARG A 254 -2.89 -18.43 -4.85
CA ARG A 254 -1.56 -18.99 -4.70
C ARG A 254 -0.83 -18.34 -3.56
N LEU A 255 -0.04 -19.12 -2.83
CA LEU A 255 0.75 -18.67 -1.69
C LEU A 255 2.21 -19.00 -1.88
N ASP A 256 3.05 -18.00 -1.73
CA ASP A 256 4.49 -18.17 -1.45
C ASP A 256 4.82 -17.57 -0.08
N VAL A 257 5.54 -18.32 0.74
CA VAL A 257 6.05 -17.86 2.04
C VAL A 257 7.57 -17.79 1.95
N LEU A 258 8.12 -16.59 2.11
CA LEU A 258 9.54 -16.30 1.89
C LEU A 258 10.20 -15.86 3.20
N PRO A 259 11.46 -16.23 3.45
CA PRO A 259 12.21 -15.68 4.56
C PRO A 259 12.34 -14.15 4.41
N GLY A 260 12.11 -13.40 5.49
CA GLY A 260 12.24 -11.95 5.43
C GLY A 260 11.40 -11.21 6.47
N THR A 261 11.36 -9.90 6.32
CA THR A 261 10.58 -8.99 7.15
C THR A 261 9.35 -8.48 6.40
N HIS A 262 8.56 -7.63 7.06
CA HIS A 262 7.37 -7.00 6.46
C HIS A 262 7.65 -6.28 5.12
N HIS A 263 8.87 -5.77 4.92
CA HIS A 263 9.27 -5.10 3.69
C HIS A 263 10.15 -5.99 2.78
N LEU A 264 9.86 -7.30 2.73
CA LEU A 264 10.66 -8.27 1.95
C LEU A 264 10.79 -7.89 0.45
N HIS A 265 9.83 -7.18 -0.12
CA HIS A 265 9.88 -6.68 -1.50
C HIS A 265 10.95 -5.59 -1.70
N MET A 266 11.39 -4.94 -0.62
CA MET A 266 12.49 -3.98 -0.62
C MET A 266 13.83 -4.65 -0.27
N GLU A 267 13.84 -5.51 0.75
CA GLU A 267 15.06 -6.13 1.30
C GLU A 267 15.52 -7.35 0.50
N HIS A 268 14.61 -8.09 -0.12
CA HIS A 268 14.86 -9.28 -0.92
C HIS A 268 14.18 -9.19 -2.30
N PRO A 269 14.45 -8.11 -3.08
CA PRO A 269 13.66 -7.76 -4.24
C PRO A 269 13.71 -8.84 -5.34
N GLN A 270 14.85 -9.53 -5.54
CA GLN A 270 15.00 -10.53 -6.58
C GLN A 270 14.07 -11.73 -6.33
N VAL A 271 14.05 -12.26 -5.11
CA VAL A 271 13.23 -13.43 -4.77
C VAL A 271 11.74 -13.12 -4.92
N VAL A 272 11.32 -11.92 -4.49
CA VAL A 272 9.93 -11.45 -4.66
C VAL A 272 9.60 -11.23 -6.13
N ALA A 273 10.49 -10.61 -6.89
CA ALA A 273 10.30 -10.39 -8.33
C ALA A 273 10.19 -11.71 -9.11
N ASP A 274 10.95 -12.74 -8.74
CA ASP A 274 10.87 -14.06 -9.38
C ASP A 274 9.49 -14.71 -9.18
N VAL A 275 8.88 -14.57 -7.99
CA VAL A 275 7.52 -15.03 -7.72
C VAL A 275 6.52 -14.27 -8.57
N ILE A 276 6.61 -12.93 -8.58
CA ILE A 276 5.73 -12.06 -9.36
C ILE A 276 5.83 -12.37 -10.85
N ALA A 277 7.06 -12.46 -11.40
CA ALA A 277 7.29 -12.74 -12.82
C ALA A 277 6.71 -14.10 -13.24
N ARG A 278 6.92 -15.16 -12.45
CA ARG A 278 6.32 -16.49 -12.71
C ARG A 278 4.80 -16.45 -12.70
N PHE A 279 4.20 -15.65 -11.84
CA PHE A 279 2.75 -15.49 -11.77
C PHE A 279 2.21 -14.71 -12.97
N LEU A 280 2.86 -13.62 -13.35
CA LEU A 280 2.44 -12.76 -14.45
C LEU A 280 2.63 -13.40 -15.84
N ALA A 281 3.56 -14.34 -15.99
CA ALA A 281 3.82 -15.07 -17.25
C ALA A 281 2.78 -16.13 -17.59
N ARG A 282 1.84 -16.44 -16.72
CA ARG A 282 0.76 -17.42 -16.91
C ARG A 282 -0.49 -16.76 -17.48
#